data_1a4fddad974a795148cefb892aeea770
#
_entry.id   1a4fddad974a795148cefb892aeea770
#
_cell.length_a   1.000
_cell.length_b   1.000
_cell.length_c   1.000
_cell.angle_alpha   90.00
_cell.angle_beta   90.00
_cell.angle_gamma   90.00
#
_symmetry.space_group_name_H-M   'P 1'
#
loop_
_entity.id
_entity.type
_entity.pdbx_description
1 polymer ?
#
loop_
_entity_poly.entity_id
_entity_poly.type
_entity_poly.pdbx_seq_one_letter_code
_entity_poly.pdbx_strand_id
1 'polypeptide(L)'
;AYCGFNQTGFYYSIIPGKMTDMYVSTCLSDCYRSYVIKGLEDRIGMLALASTKYYVNYGGKAPYGFEKIKEETIDCRKVCLYENKNYLPLGVTYSSYMTRTEYDKLNPIEREMALLNSSVVDNRIEEKNFENSKTKTESENNKATSDNNNTEIKNNQNVTGVYTSEMKINNEKNIDAGKSYLKAKYGGALEYNFNGLKDCLTYIVFKGVHVKDTDQGDTAAEYKGDGNSGNLRVIGDYSDGYYYKEASVFNIGYSKENQNHVDIKFNSNRKYTFKDVYAAMVPASNYDNAAANLKKEALENVKLSDNHISGNIKVSQDKILQLSIPYSKGYKIYVDGKKTETFNSGIGYIGAKVLKGRHTINVTYKSPGIVAGVMLTIISTLFWAFYVIRIERVREQ
;
A
#
# COMPACT_ATOMS: atom_id res chain seq x y z
N ALA A 1 7.62 -17.53 -6.74
CA ALA A 1 6.36 -17.92 -6.09
C ALA A 1 6.39 -19.44 -5.85
N TYR A 2 6.25 -19.89 -4.61
CA TYR A 2 6.28 -21.32 -4.26
C TYR A 2 5.11 -22.13 -4.86
N CYS A 3 4.05 -21.45 -5.25
CA CYS A 3 2.80 -22.07 -5.70
C CYS A 3 2.45 -21.79 -7.17
N GLY A 4 3.37 -21.23 -7.96
CA GLY A 4 3.11 -20.95 -9.38
C GLY A 4 2.17 -19.78 -9.65
N PHE A 5 1.82 -18.95 -8.64
CA PHE A 5 1.03 -17.74 -8.81
C PHE A 5 1.63 -16.56 -8.04
N ASN A 6 1.35 -15.34 -8.48
CA ASN A 6 1.79 -14.13 -7.83
C ASN A 6 0.94 -13.85 -6.58
N GLN A 7 1.57 -13.39 -5.51
CA GLN A 7 0.91 -13.10 -4.23
C GLN A 7 1.41 -11.78 -3.64
N THR A 8 0.62 -11.16 -2.77
CA THR A 8 0.96 -9.90 -2.08
C THR A 8 1.86 -10.12 -0.87
N GLY A 9 1.80 -11.30 -0.26
CA GLY A 9 2.72 -11.70 0.80
C GLY A 9 3.99 -12.32 0.23
N PHE A 10 5.17 -11.96 0.73
CA PHE A 10 6.43 -12.53 0.26
C PHE A 10 7.52 -12.50 1.31
N TYR A 11 8.52 -13.35 1.08
CA TYR A 11 9.76 -13.41 1.83
C TYR A 11 10.92 -13.22 0.86
N TYR A 12 11.69 -12.16 1.03
CA TYR A 12 12.93 -11.92 0.29
C TYR A 12 14.02 -11.48 1.26
N SER A 13 15.27 -11.89 0.99
CA SER A 13 16.41 -11.42 1.79
C SER A 13 16.59 -9.90 1.72
N ILE A 14 16.20 -9.30 0.59
CA ILE A 14 16.24 -7.85 0.37
C ILE A 14 14.97 -7.43 -0.39
N ILE A 15 14.16 -6.56 0.20
CA ILE A 15 12.98 -5.98 -0.45
C ILE A 15 13.40 -4.75 -1.28
N PRO A 16 12.84 -4.55 -2.48
CA PRO A 16 13.11 -3.35 -3.26
C PRO A 16 12.74 -2.07 -2.48
N GLY A 17 13.70 -1.14 -2.33
CA GLY A 17 13.55 0.02 -1.46
C GLY A 17 12.33 0.90 -1.78
N LYS A 18 11.92 1.02 -3.06
CA LYS A 18 10.73 1.78 -3.45
C LYS A 18 9.43 1.12 -3.01
N MET A 19 9.36 -0.22 -3.00
CA MET A 19 8.19 -0.93 -2.41
C MET A 19 8.12 -0.73 -0.90
N THR A 20 9.25 -0.79 -0.23
CA THR A 20 9.33 -0.47 1.19
C THR A 20 8.86 0.96 1.48
N ASP A 21 9.30 1.94 0.67
CA ASP A 21 8.88 3.34 0.79
C ASP A 21 7.35 3.49 0.68
N MET A 22 6.72 2.79 -0.26
CA MET A 22 5.25 2.76 -0.40
C MET A 22 4.57 2.18 0.85
N TYR A 23 5.04 1.05 1.36
CA TYR A 23 4.46 0.42 2.54
C TYR A 23 4.63 1.25 3.81
N VAL A 24 5.81 1.85 3.99
CA VAL A 24 6.09 2.75 5.12
C VAL A 24 5.25 4.01 5.04
N SER A 25 5.16 4.64 3.85
CA SER A 25 4.40 5.87 3.68
C SER A 25 2.90 5.70 3.89
N THR A 26 2.36 4.51 3.60
CA THR A 26 0.96 4.16 3.88
C THR A 26 0.75 3.54 5.27
N CYS A 27 1.81 3.44 6.08
CA CYS A 27 1.78 2.89 7.44
C CYS A 27 1.24 1.46 7.53
N LEU A 28 1.60 0.58 6.56
CA LEU A 28 1.29 -0.84 6.64
C LEU A 28 2.07 -1.49 7.79
N SER A 29 1.37 -2.11 8.74
CA SER A 29 1.95 -2.66 9.97
C SER A 29 2.72 -3.95 9.72
N ASP A 30 2.30 -4.76 8.76
CA ASP A 30 2.96 -6.02 8.41
C ASP A 30 4.30 -5.85 7.69
N CYS A 31 4.70 -4.62 7.34
CA CYS A 31 6.03 -4.27 6.82
C CYS A 31 7.01 -3.93 7.96
N TYR A 32 7.09 -4.78 8.99
CA TYR A 32 7.95 -4.54 10.15
C TYR A 32 9.36 -5.14 10.04
N ARG A 33 9.58 -5.99 9.07
CA ARG A 33 10.89 -6.59 8.79
C ARG A 33 11.31 -6.34 7.35
N SER A 34 12.60 -6.14 7.13
CA SER A 34 13.17 -5.84 5.82
C SER A 34 13.07 -6.98 4.80
N TYR A 35 12.61 -8.15 5.21
CA TYR A 35 12.60 -9.37 4.40
C TYR A 35 11.26 -10.09 4.35
N VAL A 36 10.25 -9.63 5.10
CA VAL A 36 8.92 -10.27 5.15
C VAL A 36 7.82 -9.25 5.02
N ILE A 37 6.92 -9.49 4.09
CA ILE A 37 5.62 -8.82 3.98
C ILE A 37 4.54 -9.88 4.02
N LYS A 38 3.63 -9.80 4.98
CA LYS A 38 2.58 -10.80 5.18
C LYS A 38 1.32 -10.52 4.36
N GLY A 39 1.18 -9.32 3.83
CA GLY A 39 0.03 -8.92 3.04
C GLY A 39 -0.19 -7.41 3.08
N LEU A 40 -1.40 -6.98 2.75
CA LEU A 40 -1.79 -5.57 2.66
C LEU A 40 -2.89 -5.20 3.68
N GLU A 41 -3.00 -5.96 4.78
CA GLU A 41 -3.87 -5.71 5.94
C GLU A 41 -5.35 -5.52 5.58
N ASP A 42 -5.80 -6.24 4.54
CA ASP A 42 -7.16 -6.14 4.00
C ASP A 42 -7.56 -4.70 3.60
N ARG A 43 -6.57 -3.83 3.37
CA ARG A 43 -6.78 -2.47 2.88
C ARG A 43 -7.11 -2.52 1.39
N ILE A 44 -8.37 -2.28 1.08
CA ILE A 44 -8.92 -2.55 -0.27
C ILE A 44 -8.30 -1.69 -1.36
N GLY A 45 -7.90 -0.46 -1.08
CA GLY A 45 -7.18 0.40 -2.02
C GLY A 45 -5.80 -0.15 -2.34
N MET A 46 -5.06 -0.61 -1.33
CA MET A 46 -3.75 -1.23 -1.51
C MET A 46 -3.85 -2.56 -2.27
N LEU A 47 -4.87 -3.38 -1.98
CA LEU A 47 -5.14 -4.62 -2.70
C LEU A 47 -5.46 -4.36 -4.18
N ALA A 48 -6.25 -3.32 -4.48
CA ALA A 48 -6.54 -2.92 -5.85
C ALA A 48 -5.28 -2.44 -6.59
N LEU A 49 -4.48 -1.55 -6.00
CA LEU A 49 -3.22 -1.05 -6.57
C LEU A 49 -2.19 -2.14 -6.82
N ALA A 50 -2.19 -3.19 -5.99
CA ALA A 50 -1.35 -4.38 -6.17
C ALA A 50 -1.93 -5.38 -7.20
N SER A 51 -2.98 -5.01 -7.94
CA SER A 51 -3.66 -5.89 -8.90
C SER A 51 -4.12 -7.23 -8.29
N THR A 52 -4.59 -7.21 -7.03
CA THR A 52 -5.05 -8.40 -6.32
C THR A 52 -6.43 -8.79 -6.81
N LYS A 53 -6.50 -9.88 -7.58
CA LYS A 53 -7.75 -10.38 -8.17
C LYS A 53 -8.46 -11.35 -7.25
N TYR A 54 -7.73 -12.22 -6.57
CA TYR A 54 -8.28 -13.27 -5.73
C TYR A 54 -7.82 -13.16 -4.28
N TYR A 55 -8.68 -13.57 -3.37
CA TYR A 55 -8.41 -13.66 -1.94
C TYR A 55 -8.82 -15.03 -1.42
N VAL A 56 -7.95 -15.65 -0.66
CA VAL A 56 -8.18 -16.98 -0.07
C VAL A 56 -8.12 -16.87 1.44
N ASN A 57 -9.11 -17.39 2.13
CA ASN A 57 -9.08 -17.52 3.58
C ASN A 57 -9.64 -18.84 4.10
N TYR A 58 -9.44 -19.10 5.39
CA TYR A 58 -9.88 -20.31 6.09
C TYR A 58 -11.20 -20.03 6.85
N GLY A 59 -12.28 -19.74 6.12
CA GLY A 59 -13.62 -19.62 6.68
C GLY A 59 -13.96 -18.28 7.35
N GLY A 60 -13.10 -17.26 7.23
CA GLY A 60 -13.34 -15.91 7.72
C GLY A 60 -14.15 -15.04 6.76
N LYS A 61 -14.38 -13.80 7.14
CA LYS A 61 -14.94 -12.78 6.23
C LYS A 61 -13.86 -12.32 5.26
N ALA A 62 -14.25 -12.01 4.02
CA ALA A 62 -13.38 -11.34 3.05
C ALA A 62 -13.48 -9.82 3.23
N PRO A 63 -12.46 -9.05 2.78
CA PRO A 63 -12.55 -7.60 2.72
C PRO A 63 -13.72 -7.12 1.87
N TYR A 64 -14.14 -5.86 2.05
CA TYR A 64 -15.15 -5.25 1.21
C TYR A 64 -14.79 -5.34 -0.28
N GLY A 65 -15.79 -5.55 -1.13
CA GLY A 65 -15.61 -5.67 -2.58
C GLY A 65 -15.15 -7.06 -3.05
N PHE A 66 -14.93 -8.02 -2.14
CA PHE A 66 -14.61 -9.40 -2.48
C PHE A 66 -15.85 -10.29 -2.38
N GLU A 67 -16.19 -10.98 -3.46
CA GLU A 67 -17.31 -11.95 -3.53
C GLU A 67 -16.82 -13.37 -3.52
N LYS A 68 -17.46 -14.22 -2.71
CA LYS A 68 -17.13 -15.63 -2.64
C LYS A 68 -17.54 -16.34 -3.94
N ILE A 69 -16.56 -16.97 -4.60
CA ILE A 69 -16.77 -17.72 -5.85
C ILE A 69 -16.61 -19.22 -5.65
N LYS A 70 -15.89 -19.66 -4.62
CA LYS A 70 -15.69 -21.09 -4.35
C LYS A 70 -15.47 -21.34 -2.86
N GLU A 71 -15.90 -22.50 -2.39
CA GLU A 71 -15.66 -23.00 -1.05
C GLU A 71 -15.36 -24.50 -1.13
N GLU A 72 -14.31 -24.93 -0.45
CA GLU A 72 -13.89 -26.34 -0.35
C GLU A 72 -13.42 -26.66 1.06
N THR A 73 -13.47 -27.93 1.44
CA THR A 73 -12.87 -28.42 2.67
C THR A 73 -11.56 -29.14 2.31
N ILE A 74 -10.43 -28.60 2.76
CA ILE A 74 -9.09 -29.13 2.55
C ILE A 74 -8.49 -29.42 3.93
N ASP A 75 -8.04 -30.65 4.18
CA ASP A 75 -7.48 -31.06 5.47
C ASP A 75 -8.35 -30.68 6.69
N CYS A 76 -9.65 -30.96 6.60
CA CYS A 76 -10.65 -30.62 7.63
C CYS A 76 -10.82 -29.11 7.88
N ARG A 77 -10.29 -28.25 7.02
CA ARG A 77 -10.45 -26.81 7.11
C ARG A 77 -11.25 -26.29 5.94
N LYS A 78 -12.21 -25.42 6.24
CA LYS A 78 -12.99 -24.71 5.25
C LYS A 78 -12.11 -23.66 4.58
N VAL A 79 -11.94 -23.77 3.25
CA VAL A 79 -11.16 -22.81 2.43
C VAL A 79 -12.13 -22.10 1.51
N CYS A 80 -12.13 -20.78 1.53
CA CYS A 80 -12.97 -19.94 0.69
C CYS A 80 -12.11 -19.13 -0.28
N LEU A 81 -12.52 -19.11 -1.55
CA LEU A 81 -11.93 -18.29 -2.61
C LEU A 81 -12.91 -17.16 -2.94
N TYR A 82 -12.39 -15.94 -2.98
CA TYR A 82 -13.13 -14.72 -3.30
C TYR A 82 -12.50 -14.00 -4.49
N GLU A 83 -13.34 -13.35 -5.31
CA GLU A 83 -12.92 -12.48 -6.40
C GLU A 83 -13.15 -11.00 -6.04
N ASN A 84 -12.17 -10.15 -6.33
CA ASN A 84 -12.20 -8.72 -6.07
C ASN A 84 -12.96 -7.98 -7.18
N LYS A 85 -14.10 -7.39 -6.88
CA LYS A 85 -14.86 -6.52 -7.81
C LYS A 85 -14.08 -5.27 -8.20
N ASN A 86 -13.24 -4.78 -7.30
CA ASN A 86 -12.40 -3.61 -7.48
C ASN A 86 -10.99 -3.96 -8.00
N TYR A 87 -10.79 -5.20 -8.49
CA TYR A 87 -9.56 -5.61 -9.14
C TYR A 87 -9.15 -4.61 -10.23
N LEU A 88 -7.90 -4.13 -10.15
CA LEU A 88 -7.30 -3.31 -11.20
C LEU A 88 -6.38 -4.17 -12.07
N PRO A 89 -6.43 -4.01 -13.41
CA PRO A 89 -5.45 -4.63 -14.30
C PRO A 89 -4.02 -4.20 -13.96
N LEU A 90 -3.05 -4.95 -14.48
CA LEU A 90 -1.62 -4.69 -14.24
C LEU A 90 -1.18 -3.27 -14.59
N GLY A 91 -1.82 -2.65 -15.56
CA GLY A 91 -1.57 -1.28 -15.97
C GLY A 91 -2.84 -0.43 -15.92
N VAL A 92 -2.77 0.70 -15.24
CA VAL A 92 -3.85 1.70 -15.15
C VAL A 92 -3.32 3.08 -15.53
N THR A 93 -4.22 4.02 -15.83
CA THR A 93 -3.82 5.36 -16.25
C THR A 93 -4.43 6.44 -15.40
N TYR A 94 -3.63 7.48 -15.14
CA TYR A 94 -4.02 8.68 -14.42
C TYR A 94 -4.01 9.90 -15.33
N SER A 95 -5.03 10.75 -15.22
CA SER A 95 -5.11 12.05 -15.88
C SER A 95 -4.52 13.17 -15.02
N SER A 96 -4.19 12.89 -13.76
CA SER A 96 -3.62 13.84 -12.80
C SER A 96 -2.44 13.23 -12.08
N TYR A 97 -1.57 14.07 -11.55
CA TYR A 97 -0.49 13.66 -10.66
C TYR A 97 -0.44 14.53 -9.40
N MET A 98 0.21 13.99 -8.39
CA MET A 98 0.53 14.66 -7.13
C MET A 98 2.03 14.55 -6.91
N THR A 99 2.67 15.60 -6.40
CA THR A 99 4.07 15.53 -6.03
C THR A 99 4.26 14.78 -4.70
N ARG A 100 5.44 14.20 -4.50
CA ARG A 100 5.77 13.54 -3.23
C ARG A 100 5.61 14.49 -2.03
N THR A 101 5.97 15.76 -2.18
CA THR A 101 5.84 16.78 -1.13
C THR A 101 4.38 17.04 -0.72
N GLU A 102 3.45 17.03 -1.68
CA GLU A 102 2.01 17.15 -1.40
C GLU A 102 1.47 15.89 -0.72
N TYR A 103 1.85 14.73 -1.22
CA TYR A 103 1.47 13.42 -0.69
C TYR A 103 1.92 13.22 0.77
N ASP A 104 3.14 13.62 1.12
CA ASP A 104 3.69 13.45 2.46
C ASP A 104 2.98 14.29 3.53
N LYS A 105 2.19 15.29 3.14
CA LYS A 105 1.35 16.08 4.05
C LYS A 105 0.04 15.38 4.44
N LEU A 106 -0.38 14.37 3.69
CA LEU A 106 -1.61 13.63 3.90
C LEU A 106 -1.47 12.64 5.06
N ASN A 107 -2.59 12.32 5.72
CA ASN A 107 -2.62 11.23 6.68
C ASN A 107 -2.56 9.86 5.97
N PRO A 108 -2.28 8.75 6.69
CA PRO A 108 -2.07 7.43 6.06
C PRO A 108 -3.24 6.94 5.18
N ILE A 109 -4.48 7.27 5.53
CA ILE A 109 -5.66 6.85 4.77
C ILE A 109 -5.92 7.77 3.59
N GLU A 110 -5.68 9.07 3.74
CA GLU A 110 -5.67 10.01 2.62
C GLU A 110 -4.62 9.65 1.60
N ARG A 111 -3.45 9.17 2.03
CA ARG A 111 -2.38 8.68 1.14
C ARG A 111 -2.82 7.50 0.29
N GLU A 112 -3.54 6.55 0.88
CA GLU A 112 -4.12 5.43 0.11
C GLU A 112 -5.11 5.92 -0.95
N MET A 113 -6.00 6.82 -0.58
CA MET A 113 -6.97 7.39 -1.52
C MET A 113 -6.31 8.26 -2.58
N ALA A 114 -5.26 9.00 -2.25
CA ALA A 114 -4.49 9.77 -3.22
C ALA A 114 -3.84 8.87 -4.28
N LEU A 115 -3.29 7.71 -3.90
CA LEU A 115 -2.71 6.72 -4.82
C LEU A 115 -3.74 6.12 -5.79
N LEU A 116 -5.03 6.07 -5.40
CA LEU A 116 -6.11 5.62 -6.28
C LEU A 116 -6.61 6.71 -7.24
N ASN A 117 -6.50 7.97 -6.85
CA ASN A 117 -7.07 9.09 -7.61
C ASN A 117 -6.04 9.82 -8.47
N SER A 118 -4.74 9.70 -8.18
CA SER A 118 -3.67 10.39 -8.89
C SER A 118 -2.37 9.58 -8.87
N SER A 119 -1.52 9.80 -9.86
CA SER A 119 -0.16 9.27 -9.85
C SER A 119 0.72 10.12 -8.93
N VAL A 120 1.31 9.53 -7.90
CA VAL A 120 2.30 10.23 -7.08
C VAL A 120 3.67 10.09 -7.72
N VAL A 121 4.32 11.22 -7.99
CA VAL A 121 5.62 11.27 -8.68
C VAL A 121 6.68 11.96 -7.81
N ASP A 122 7.93 11.56 -8.00
CA ASP A 122 9.05 12.22 -7.33
C ASP A 122 9.16 13.68 -7.83
N ASN A 123 9.47 14.64 -6.95
CA ASN A 123 9.58 16.08 -7.27
C ASN A 123 10.60 16.43 -8.36
N ARG A 124 11.37 15.46 -8.85
CA ARG A 124 12.41 15.61 -9.87
C ARG A 124 11.90 15.46 -11.31
N ILE A 125 10.65 15.08 -11.50
CA ILE A 125 10.08 15.03 -12.85
C ILE A 125 9.72 16.46 -13.21
N GLU A 126 10.51 17.03 -14.13
CA GLU A 126 10.31 18.40 -14.62
C GLU A 126 8.87 18.57 -15.11
N GLU A 127 8.20 19.61 -14.59
CA GLU A 127 6.81 19.99 -14.92
C GLU A 127 6.57 20.29 -16.40
N LYS A 128 7.60 20.32 -17.22
CA LYS A 128 7.54 20.72 -18.64
C LYS A 128 6.59 19.91 -19.52
N ASN A 129 6.04 18.80 -19.02
CA ASN A 129 5.19 17.91 -19.80
C ASN A 129 3.85 17.53 -19.16
N PHE A 130 3.52 18.07 -17.99
CA PHE A 130 2.22 17.83 -17.37
C PHE A 130 1.58 19.18 -17.05
N GLU A 131 0.47 19.51 -17.72
CA GLU A 131 -0.37 20.59 -17.22
C GLU A 131 -0.83 20.20 -15.81
N ASN A 132 -0.46 21.04 -14.83
CA ASN A 132 -1.03 20.97 -13.51
C ASN A 132 -2.55 21.17 -13.67
N SER A 133 -3.30 20.09 -13.78
CA SER A 133 -4.71 20.13 -13.48
C SER A 133 -4.82 20.37 -11.97
N LYS A 134 -4.62 21.64 -11.56
CA LYS A 134 -5.21 22.12 -10.32
C LYS A 134 -6.66 21.74 -10.45
N THR A 135 -7.06 20.71 -9.76
CA THR A 135 -8.45 20.33 -9.62
C THR A 135 -9.11 21.52 -8.95
N LYS A 136 -9.64 22.45 -9.77
CA LYS A 136 -10.72 23.31 -9.35
C LYS A 136 -11.90 22.38 -9.14
N THR A 137 -11.95 21.78 -7.97
CA THR A 137 -13.19 21.23 -7.48
C THR A 137 -14.03 22.44 -7.16
N GLU A 138 -14.89 22.80 -8.12
CA GLU A 138 -16.04 23.64 -7.83
C GLU A 138 -16.80 22.89 -6.74
N SER A 139 -16.79 23.47 -5.57
CA SER A 139 -17.56 23.02 -4.42
C SER A 139 -19.03 23.23 -4.74
N GLU A 140 -19.68 22.21 -5.30
CA GLU A 140 -21.13 22.15 -5.20
C GLU A 140 -21.48 21.90 -3.73
N ASN A 141 -22.04 22.95 -3.15
CA ASN A 141 -22.60 22.99 -1.81
C ASN A 141 -23.72 21.94 -1.68
N ASN A 142 -23.42 20.76 -1.20
CA ASN A 142 -24.42 19.92 -0.59
C ASN A 142 -24.49 20.29 0.89
N LYS A 143 -25.37 21.25 1.19
CA LYS A 143 -25.89 21.48 2.54
C LYS A 143 -26.60 20.20 2.99
N ALA A 144 -25.93 19.40 3.79
CA ALA A 144 -26.62 18.45 4.64
C ALA A 144 -27.32 19.25 5.74
N THR A 145 -28.66 19.17 5.78
CA THR A 145 -29.51 19.69 6.84
C THR A 145 -29.07 19.10 8.18
N SER A 146 -28.59 19.97 9.04
CA SER A 146 -28.19 19.64 10.40
C SER A 146 -29.42 19.54 11.29
N ASP A 147 -29.70 18.35 11.79
CA ASP A 147 -30.45 18.21 13.03
C ASP A 147 -29.51 18.45 14.20
N ASN A 148 -29.92 19.39 15.07
CA ASN A 148 -29.19 19.89 16.21
C ASN A 148 -29.00 18.81 17.27
N ASN A 149 -27.77 18.22 17.33
CA ASN A 149 -27.17 17.77 18.58
C ASN A 149 -25.65 17.89 18.40
N ASN A 150 -25.06 18.84 19.13
CA ASN A 150 -23.68 19.25 19.10
C ASN A 150 -22.69 18.09 19.30
N THR A 151 -22.18 17.56 18.20
CA THR A 151 -20.87 16.90 18.19
C THR A 151 -20.25 17.25 16.84
N GLU A 152 -19.30 18.21 16.84
CA GLU A 152 -18.62 18.67 15.63
C GLU A 152 -17.86 17.53 14.97
N ILE A 153 -18.45 16.97 13.91
CA ILE A 153 -17.66 16.26 12.89
C ILE A 153 -16.88 17.36 12.19
N LYS A 154 -15.58 17.44 12.43
CA LYS A 154 -14.70 18.30 11.62
C LYS A 154 -14.67 17.74 10.19
N ASN A 155 -15.54 18.27 9.35
CA ASN A 155 -15.52 18.02 7.91
C ASN A 155 -14.25 18.66 7.32
N ASN A 156 -13.11 17.97 7.44
CA ASN A 156 -12.04 18.17 6.51
C ASN A 156 -12.41 17.38 5.24
N GLN A 157 -13.23 17.99 4.39
CA GLN A 157 -13.42 17.53 3.00
C GLN A 157 -12.10 17.75 2.26
N ASN A 158 -11.13 16.88 2.54
CA ASN A 158 -9.92 16.82 1.76
C ASN A 158 -10.25 16.22 0.40
N VAL A 159 -9.47 16.56 -0.60
CA VAL A 159 -9.48 16.09 -1.99
C VAL A 159 -9.58 14.55 -2.12
N THR A 160 -9.37 13.82 -1.05
CA THR A 160 -9.36 12.34 -0.94
C THR A 160 -10.69 11.74 -0.50
N GLY A 161 -11.65 12.52 -0.01
CA GLY A 161 -12.93 12.02 0.51
C GLY A 161 -12.81 11.17 1.77
N VAL A 162 -11.81 11.44 2.61
CA VAL A 162 -11.59 10.80 3.92
C VAL A 162 -12.16 11.69 5.01
N TYR A 163 -12.99 11.11 5.88
CA TYR A 163 -13.55 11.77 7.06
C TYR A 163 -12.78 11.33 8.30
N THR A 164 -12.61 12.21 9.26
CA THR A 164 -11.96 11.90 10.53
C THR A 164 -12.86 12.25 11.72
N SER A 165 -12.77 11.45 12.77
CA SER A 165 -13.49 11.66 14.04
C SER A 165 -12.55 11.52 15.21
N GLU A 166 -12.65 12.43 16.18
CA GLU A 166 -11.95 12.33 17.46
C GLU A 166 -12.41 11.07 18.19
N MET A 167 -11.50 10.42 18.90
CA MET A 167 -11.80 9.24 19.70
C MET A 167 -11.81 9.58 21.20
N LYS A 168 -12.80 9.05 21.90
CA LYS A 168 -12.95 9.23 23.35
C LYS A 168 -12.94 7.88 24.04
N ILE A 169 -12.21 7.78 25.14
CA ILE A 169 -12.22 6.60 25.99
C ILE A 169 -13.59 6.53 26.68
N ASN A 170 -14.28 5.41 26.47
CA ASN A 170 -15.57 5.13 27.08
C ASN A 170 -15.43 4.20 28.30
N ASN A 171 -14.59 3.17 28.18
CA ASN A 171 -14.37 2.18 29.22
C ASN A 171 -12.91 1.71 29.21
N GLU A 172 -12.37 1.47 30.41
CA GLU A 172 -11.02 0.94 30.57
C GLU A 172 -10.95 -0.08 31.70
N LYS A 173 -10.18 -1.14 31.48
CA LYS A 173 -9.93 -2.20 32.47
C LYS A 173 -8.44 -2.54 32.47
N ASN A 174 -7.80 -2.48 33.64
CA ASN A 174 -6.37 -2.74 33.79
C ASN A 174 -5.48 -1.88 32.88
N ILE A 175 -5.91 -0.66 32.61
CA ILE A 175 -5.21 0.34 31.81
C ILE A 175 -5.21 1.65 32.60
N ASP A 176 -4.10 2.35 32.56
CA ASP A 176 -3.98 3.74 32.93
C ASP A 176 -3.80 4.54 31.63
N ALA A 177 -4.81 5.29 31.23
CA ALA A 177 -4.90 5.96 29.96
C ALA A 177 -4.95 7.48 30.13
N GLY A 178 -4.21 8.18 29.28
CA GLY A 178 -4.26 9.63 29.17
C GLY A 178 -4.34 10.05 27.69
N LYS A 179 -4.40 11.35 27.46
CA LYS A 179 -4.54 11.94 26.12
C LYS A 179 -3.47 11.48 25.12
N SER A 180 -2.26 11.15 25.61
CA SER A 180 -1.09 10.83 24.77
C SER A 180 -0.33 9.59 25.24
N TYR A 181 -0.93 8.79 26.13
CA TYR A 181 -0.30 7.56 26.60
C TYR A 181 -1.34 6.50 27.01
N LEU A 182 -0.93 5.25 26.95
CA LEU A 182 -1.61 4.07 27.48
C LEU A 182 -0.58 3.22 28.24
N LYS A 183 -0.90 2.90 29.50
CA LYS A 183 -0.10 1.97 30.29
C LYS A 183 -0.97 0.73 30.54
N ALA A 184 -0.78 -0.26 29.67
CA ALA A 184 -1.56 -1.50 29.72
C ALA A 184 -0.88 -2.53 30.61
N LYS A 185 -1.69 -3.27 31.37
CA LYS A 185 -1.34 -4.54 32.00
C LYS A 185 -1.78 -5.69 31.10
N TYR A 186 -1.24 -6.87 31.29
CA TYR A 186 -1.68 -8.07 30.58
C TYR A 186 -3.20 -8.28 30.75
N GLY A 187 -3.90 -8.52 29.66
CA GLY A 187 -5.34 -8.61 29.63
C GLY A 187 -6.08 -7.27 29.85
N GLY A 188 -5.37 -6.14 29.76
CA GLY A 188 -5.96 -4.82 29.76
C GLY A 188 -6.85 -4.63 28.54
N ALA A 189 -7.99 -3.96 28.72
CA ALA A 189 -8.95 -3.67 27.67
C ALA A 189 -9.34 -2.20 27.69
N LEU A 190 -9.54 -1.64 26.50
CA LEU A 190 -9.92 -0.26 26.27
C LEU A 190 -10.99 -0.20 25.20
N GLU A 191 -12.05 0.54 25.47
CA GLU A 191 -13.10 0.86 24.50
C GLU A 191 -12.98 2.33 24.12
N TYR A 192 -12.85 2.57 22.83
CA TYR A 192 -12.93 3.91 22.25
C TYR A 192 -14.25 4.12 21.53
N ASN A 193 -14.89 5.25 21.80
CA ASN A 193 -16.04 5.74 21.06
C ASN A 193 -15.65 6.87 20.11
N PHE A 194 -16.30 6.92 18.95
CA PHE A 194 -16.14 7.96 17.92
C PHE A 194 -17.44 8.13 17.13
N ASN A 195 -17.54 9.20 16.35
CA ASN A 195 -18.69 9.40 15.46
C ASN A 195 -18.42 8.69 14.14
N GLY A 196 -18.98 7.50 13.98
CA GLY A 196 -18.86 6.71 12.77
C GLY A 196 -19.83 7.13 11.68
N LEU A 197 -19.56 6.72 10.46
CA LEU A 197 -20.39 6.92 9.29
C LEU A 197 -20.81 5.57 8.70
N LYS A 198 -22.07 5.48 8.24
CA LYS A 198 -22.59 4.31 7.55
C LYS A 198 -21.96 4.16 6.16
N ASP A 199 -22.01 2.93 5.63
CA ASP A 199 -21.47 2.58 4.31
C ASP A 199 -20.01 2.96 4.12
N CYS A 200 -19.22 2.93 5.20
CA CYS A 200 -17.81 3.31 5.21
C CYS A 200 -16.90 2.15 5.61
N LEU A 201 -15.68 2.18 5.07
CA LEU A 201 -14.55 1.51 5.69
C LEU A 201 -13.97 2.41 6.76
N THR A 202 -13.73 1.84 7.93
CA THR A 202 -13.23 2.59 9.08
C THR A 202 -11.87 2.06 9.53
N TYR A 203 -10.99 2.98 9.81
CA TYR A 203 -9.62 2.76 10.25
C TYR A 203 -9.37 3.53 11.54
N ILE A 204 -8.69 2.91 12.48
CA ILE A 204 -8.21 3.59 13.69
C ILE A 204 -6.73 3.90 13.51
N VAL A 205 -6.37 5.15 13.70
CA VAL A 205 -5.02 5.66 13.47
C VAL A 205 -4.42 6.17 14.78
N PHE A 206 -3.34 5.53 15.22
CA PHE A 206 -2.50 6.02 16.31
C PHE A 206 -1.29 6.70 15.72
N LYS A 207 -1.24 8.02 15.76
CA LYS A 207 -0.15 8.83 15.20
C LYS A 207 1.03 8.89 16.16
N GLY A 208 2.24 8.62 15.66
CA GLY A 208 3.48 8.72 16.43
C GLY A 208 3.53 7.76 17.62
N VAL A 209 3.08 6.52 17.43
CA VAL A 209 3.13 5.49 18.47
C VAL A 209 4.55 5.07 18.76
N HIS A 210 4.91 5.10 20.04
CA HIS A 210 6.14 4.54 20.57
C HIS A 210 5.85 3.59 21.72
N VAL A 211 6.60 2.50 21.81
CA VAL A 211 6.53 1.52 22.89
C VAL A 211 7.86 1.53 23.62
N LYS A 212 7.84 1.97 24.88
CA LYS A 212 9.04 1.97 25.73
C LYS A 212 9.24 0.62 26.41
N ASP A 213 10.50 0.34 26.76
CA ASP A 213 10.92 -0.79 27.60
C ASP A 213 10.67 -2.17 26.98
N THR A 214 10.99 -2.37 25.71
CA THR A 214 10.94 -3.67 25.08
C THR A 214 12.28 -4.04 24.47
N ASP A 215 12.94 -5.02 25.07
CA ASP A 215 14.06 -5.76 24.48
C ASP A 215 13.56 -6.79 23.45
N GLN A 216 12.27 -6.97 23.35
CA GLN A 216 11.66 -8.01 22.53
C GLN A 216 10.63 -7.37 21.60
N GLY A 217 10.98 -7.33 20.34
CA GLY A 217 10.12 -7.29 19.18
C GLY A 217 8.68 -6.79 19.34
N ASP A 218 7.91 -7.13 18.39
CA ASP A 218 6.55 -6.69 18.15
C ASP A 218 5.61 -6.85 19.35
N THR A 219 5.06 -5.76 19.85
CA THR A 219 3.95 -5.84 20.79
C THR A 219 2.64 -6.00 20.01
N ALA A 220 1.78 -6.91 20.46
CA ALA A 220 0.50 -7.17 19.84
C ALA A 220 -0.65 -6.69 20.73
N ALA A 221 -1.61 -6.05 20.11
CA ALA A 221 -2.93 -5.84 20.67
C ALA A 221 -3.98 -6.49 19.77
N GLU A 222 -5.03 -7.01 20.35
CA GLU A 222 -6.21 -7.47 19.62
C GLU A 222 -7.20 -6.31 19.52
N TYR A 223 -7.80 -6.13 18.36
CA TYR A 223 -8.87 -5.15 18.18
C TYR A 223 -10.14 -5.82 17.67
N LYS A 224 -11.28 -5.27 18.03
CA LYS A 224 -12.60 -5.70 17.56
C LYS A 224 -13.46 -4.49 17.26
N GLY A 225 -13.85 -4.35 16.01
CA GLY A 225 -14.91 -3.45 15.57
C GLY A 225 -16.11 -4.23 15.04
N ASP A 226 -17.14 -3.55 14.58
CA ASP A 226 -18.36 -4.19 14.05
C ASP A 226 -18.09 -4.88 12.71
N GLY A 227 -17.22 -4.32 11.88
CA GLY A 227 -16.89 -4.82 10.54
C GLY A 227 -15.80 -5.88 10.53
N ASN A 228 -14.79 -5.75 11.39
CA ASN A 228 -13.61 -6.61 11.39
C ASN A 228 -12.96 -6.68 12.77
N SER A 229 -12.16 -7.72 12.97
CA SER A 229 -11.30 -7.88 14.15
C SER A 229 -9.94 -8.42 13.72
N GLY A 230 -8.90 -8.14 14.46
CA GLY A 230 -7.56 -8.61 14.12
C GLY A 230 -6.54 -8.34 15.22
N ASN A 231 -5.30 -8.66 14.89
CA ASN A 231 -4.16 -8.40 15.74
C ASN A 231 -3.36 -7.24 15.18
N LEU A 232 -3.05 -6.27 16.03
CA LEU A 232 -2.13 -5.22 15.67
C LEU A 232 -0.78 -5.46 16.30
N ARG A 233 0.23 -5.25 15.48
CA ARG A 233 1.62 -5.18 15.94
C ARG A 233 2.05 -3.73 16.01
N VAL A 234 2.40 -3.29 17.21
CA VAL A 234 3.11 -2.03 17.42
C VAL A 234 4.58 -2.39 17.60
N ILE A 235 5.43 -1.83 16.74
CA ILE A 235 6.86 -2.13 16.74
C ILE A 235 7.52 -1.33 17.87
N GLY A 236 8.27 -2.00 18.73
CA GLY A 236 9.07 -1.35 19.79
C GLY A 236 10.28 -0.61 19.23
N ASP A 237 10.77 0.38 19.96
CA ASP A 237 11.90 1.24 19.56
C ASP A 237 13.23 0.47 19.33
N TYR A 238 13.37 -0.73 19.88
CA TYR A 238 14.56 -1.59 19.78
C TYR A 238 14.36 -2.80 18.86
N SER A 239 13.28 -2.85 18.06
CA SER A 239 13.10 -3.95 17.13
C SER A 239 14.07 -3.82 15.95
N ASP A 240 14.50 -4.96 15.37
CA ASP A 240 15.26 -5.03 14.11
C ASP A 240 14.48 -4.47 12.90
N GLY A 241 13.35 -3.83 13.16
CA GLY A 241 12.51 -3.20 12.14
C GLY A 241 13.15 -1.91 11.63
N TYR A 242 13.42 -1.86 10.36
CA TYR A 242 14.06 -0.73 9.67
C TYR A 242 13.23 0.56 9.65
N TYR A 243 12.04 0.60 10.29
CA TYR A 243 11.08 1.61 9.89
C TYR A 243 10.51 2.35 11.09
N TYR A 244 10.90 3.60 11.18
CA TYR A 244 10.10 4.59 11.89
C TYR A 244 8.73 4.69 11.22
N LYS A 245 7.70 4.28 11.90
CA LYS A 245 6.32 4.45 11.43
C LYS A 245 5.76 5.76 11.93
N GLU A 246 5.22 6.55 11.02
CA GLU A 246 4.50 7.77 11.36
C GLU A 246 3.24 7.46 12.18
N ALA A 247 2.58 6.35 11.89
CA ALA A 247 1.36 5.91 12.56
C ALA A 247 1.23 4.38 12.56
N SER A 248 0.41 3.85 13.46
CA SER A 248 -0.15 2.51 13.42
C SER A 248 -1.61 2.59 13.01
N VAL A 249 -1.99 1.81 12.00
CA VAL A 249 -3.33 1.82 11.41
C VAL A 249 -4.01 0.48 11.65
N PHE A 250 -5.25 0.50 12.13
CA PHE A 250 -6.10 -0.66 12.33
C PHE A 250 -7.26 -0.60 11.35
N ASN A 251 -7.43 -1.60 10.51
CA ASN A 251 -8.57 -1.70 9.63
C ASN A 251 -9.72 -2.41 10.35
N ILE A 252 -10.67 -1.66 10.91
CA ILE A 252 -11.85 -2.24 11.57
C ILE A 252 -12.98 -2.58 10.59
N GLY A 253 -12.73 -2.42 9.29
CA GLY A 253 -13.54 -2.96 8.21
C GLY A 253 -14.69 -2.08 7.77
N TYR A 254 -15.49 -2.67 6.88
CA TYR A 254 -16.70 -2.05 6.34
C TYR A 254 -17.90 -2.31 7.23
N SER A 255 -18.75 -1.29 7.42
CA SER A 255 -20.05 -1.41 8.04
C SER A 255 -21.13 -0.67 7.25
N LYS A 256 -22.31 -1.27 7.13
CA LYS A 256 -23.51 -0.62 6.57
C LYS A 256 -24.10 0.40 7.54
N GLU A 257 -23.91 0.17 8.82
CA GLU A 257 -24.37 1.02 9.89
C GLU A 257 -23.23 1.91 10.40
N ASN A 258 -23.58 2.91 11.22
CA ASN A 258 -22.60 3.74 11.89
C ASN A 258 -21.77 2.90 12.85
N GLN A 259 -20.50 2.75 12.58
CA GLN A 259 -19.55 2.06 13.45
C GLN A 259 -18.98 3.08 14.43
N ASN A 260 -19.44 3.04 15.68
CA ASN A 260 -19.21 4.10 16.67
C ASN A 260 -18.23 3.72 17.78
N HIS A 261 -17.73 2.49 17.79
CA HIS A 261 -16.78 2.03 18.82
C HIS A 261 -15.78 1.02 18.29
N VAL A 262 -14.69 0.89 19.02
CA VAL A 262 -13.70 -0.16 18.84
C VAL A 262 -13.17 -0.62 20.20
N ASP A 263 -13.11 -1.93 20.38
CA ASP A 263 -12.47 -2.57 21.53
C ASP A 263 -11.03 -2.90 21.21
N ILE A 264 -10.11 -2.59 22.13
CA ILE A 264 -8.69 -2.93 22.03
C ILE A 264 -8.29 -3.68 23.29
N LYS A 265 -7.73 -4.88 23.14
CA LYS A 265 -7.25 -5.74 24.21
C LYS A 265 -5.74 -5.92 24.09
N PHE A 266 -5.04 -5.71 25.18
CA PHE A 266 -3.58 -5.78 25.24
C PHE A 266 -3.10 -7.11 25.82
N ASN A 267 -2.15 -7.73 25.13
CA ASN A 267 -1.62 -9.04 25.47
C ASN A 267 -0.29 -8.98 26.25
N SER A 268 0.11 -7.80 26.70
CA SER A 268 1.37 -7.60 27.43
C SER A 268 1.33 -6.37 28.34
N ASN A 269 2.19 -6.37 29.35
CA ASN A 269 2.41 -5.19 30.20
C ASN A 269 3.29 -4.20 29.42
N ARG A 270 2.74 -3.09 28.93
CA ARG A 270 3.48 -2.13 28.11
C ARG A 270 2.99 -0.71 28.34
N LYS A 271 3.91 0.24 28.08
CA LYS A 271 3.58 1.66 28.02
C LYS A 271 3.71 2.12 26.58
N TYR A 272 2.60 2.58 26.04
CA TYR A 272 2.51 3.21 24.72
C TYR A 272 2.44 4.72 24.91
N THR A 273 3.15 5.46 24.06
CA THR A 273 2.99 6.91 23.92
C THR A 273 2.64 7.21 22.48
N PHE A 274 1.81 8.22 22.24
CA PHE A 274 1.39 8.62 20.90
C PHE A 274 1.09 10.12 20.88
N LYS A 275 1.05 10.71 19.70
CA LYS A 275 0.76 12.13 19.52
C LYS A 275 -0.73 12.39 19.42
N ASP A 276 -1.45 11.46 18.77
CA ASP A 276 -2.88 11.59 18.49
C ASP A 276 -3.50 10.22 18.20
N VAL A 277 -4.80 10.10 18.41
CA VAL A 277 -5.61 8.94 18.03
C VAL A 277 -6.95 9.40 17.46
N TYR A 278 -7.30 8.87 16.28
CA TYR A 278 -8.54 9.23 15.59
C TYR A 278 -9.05 8.09 14.74
N ALA A 279 -10.37 8.11 14.46
CA ALA A 279 -10.98 7.26 13.46
C ALA A 279 -10.93 7.96 12.09
N ALA A 280 -10.54 7.24 11.05
CA ALA A 280 -10.59 7.68 9.66
C ALA A 280 -11.58 6.82 8.89
N MET A 281 -12.52 7.45 8.19
CA MET A 281 -13.61 6.77 7.50
C MET A 281 -13.61 7.14 6.03
N VAL A 282 -13.78 6.15 5.18
CA VAL A 282 -13.87 6.32 3.74
C VAL A 282 -15.16 5.69 3.24
N PRO A 283 -16.08 6.43 2.62
CA PRO A 283 -17.23 5.84 1.95
C PRO A 283 -16.79 4.74 0.98
N ALA A 284 -17.42 3.59 1.07
CA ALA A 284 -17.07 2.45 0.22
C ALA A 284 -17.20 2.79 -1.27
N SER A 285 -18.17 3.63 -1.62
CA SER A 285 -18.38 4.16 -2.97
C SER A 285 -17.16 4.92 -3.53
N ASN A 286 -16.34 5.53 -2.69
CA ASN A 286 -15.12 6.22 -3.14
C ASN A 286 -14.11 5.23 -3.72
N TYR A 287 -13.95 4.08 -3.08
CA TYR A 287 -13.11 3.00 -3.60
C TYR A 287 -13.68 2.40 -4.90
N ASP A 288 -14.99 2.14 -4.93
CA ASP A 288 -15.67 1.58 -6.10
C ASP A 288 -15.55 2.52 -7.30
N ASN A 289 -15.77 3.83 -7.10
CA ASN A 289 -15.66 4.85 -8.14
C ASN A 289 -14.22 5.01 -8.64
N ALA A 290 -13.25 5.06 -7.74
CA ALA A 290 -11.84 5.15 -8.10
C ALA A 290 -11.39 3.95 -8.93
N ALA A 291 -11.75 2.73 -8.50
CA ALA A 291 -11.45 1.50 -9.25
C ALA A 291 -12.15 1.49 -10.61
N ALA A 292 -13.42 1.86 -10.68
CA ALA A 292 -14.17 1.93 -11.94
C ALA A 292 -13.56 2.95 -12.91
N ASN A 293 -13.10 4.10 -12.42
CA ASN A 293 -12.44 5.10 -13.25
C ASN A 293 -11.09 4.62 -13.80
N LEU A 294 -10.27 3.99 -12.97
CA LEU A 294 -8.98 3.44 -13.39
C LEU A 294 -9.11 2.29 -14.40
N LYS A 295 -10.20 1.52 -14.34
CA LYS A 295 -10.49 0.43 -15.29
C LYS A 295 -10.86 0.92 -16.70
N LYS A 296 -11.39 2.14 -16.86
CA LYS A 296 -11.90 2.64 -18.15
C LYS A 296 -10.84 2.66 -19.24
N GLU A 297 -9.61 3.01 -18.90
CA GLU A 297 -8.49 3.12 -19.83
C GLU A 297 -7.26 2.39 -19.28
N ALA A 298 -7.48 1.11 -18.97
CA ALA A 298 -6.45 0.23 -18.45
C ALA A 298 -5.73 -0.54 -19.56
N LEU A 299 -4.60 -1.14 -19.23
CA LEU A 299 -3.85 -2.00 -20.13
C LEU A 299 -4.61 -3.30 -20.39
N GLU A 300 -4.85 -3.61 -21.65
CA GLU A 300 -5.59 -4.78 -22.13
C GLU A 300 -4.68 -5.79 -22.83
N ASN A 301 -5.17 -7.03 -23.00
CA ASN A 301 -4.49 -8.11 -23.70
C ASN A 301 -3.05 -8.35 -23.18
N VAL A 302 -2.91 -8.30 -21.86
CA VAL A 302 -1.61 -8.41 -21.20
C VAL A 302 -1.03 -9.81 -21.39
N LYS A 303 0.18 -9.88 -21.94
CA LYS A 303 0.99 -11.09 -22.03
C LYS A 303 2.21 -10.93 -21.15
N LEU A 304 2.45 -11.92 -20.31
CA LEU A 304 3.58 -11.94 -19.36
C LEU A 304 4.54 -13.05 -19.74
N SER A 305 5.82 -12.74 -19.78
CA SER A 305 6.91 -13.70 -19.82
C SER A 305 8.03 -13.25 -18.88
N ASP A 306 9.08 -14.04 -18.70
CA ASP A 306 10.11 -13.84 -17.65
C ASP A 306 10.69 -12.41 -17.58
N ASN A 307 10.98 -11.80 -18.72
CA ASN A 307 11.60 -10.48 -18.78
C ASN A 307 10.86 -9.51 -19.71
N HIS A 308 9.63 -9.85 -20.10
CA HIS A 308 8.89 -9.07 -21.07
C HIS A 308 7.39 -9.08 -20.74
N ILE A 309 6.80 -7.89 -20.80
CA ILE A 309 5.36 -7.67 -20.68
C ILE A 309 4.91 -6.92 -21.90
N SER A 310 3.80 -7.32 -22.49
CA SER A 310 3.18 -6.59 -23.58
C SER A 310 1.68 -6.44 -23.37
N GLY A 311 1.09 -5.41 -23.95
CA GLY A 311 -0.33 -5.15 -23.92
C GLY A 311 -0.70 -3.98 -24.80
N ASN A 312 -2.00 -3.70 -24.89
CA ASN A 312 -2.54 -2.59 -25.66
C ASN A 312 -3.26 -1.62 -24.73
N ILE A 313 -3.24 -0.34 -25.08
CA ILE A 313 -3.97 0.68 -24.31
C ILE A 313 -4.60 1.69 -25.28
N LYS A 314 -5.76 2.22 -24.87
CA LYS A 314 -6.41 3.33 -25.55
C LYS A 314 -6.69 4.42 -24.53
N VAL A 315 -6.10 5.60 -24.73
CA VAL A 315 -6.30 6.76 -23.84
C VAL A 315 -6.94 7.92 -24.58
N SER A 316 -7.89 8.59 -23.93
CA SER A 316 -8.68 9.69 -24.50
C SER A 316 -7.93 11.03 -24.51
N GLN A 317 -6.88 11.13 -23.68
CA GLN A 317 -5.98 12.29 -23.54
C GLN A 317 -4.61 11.82 -23.09
N ASP A 318 -3.64 12.72 -22.98
CA ASP A 318 -2.33 12.42 -22.42
C ASP A 318 -2.48 11.97 -20.96
N LYS A 319 -1.87 10.83 -20.61
CA LYS A 319 -1.97 10.21 -19.29
C LYS A 319 -0.66 9.65 -18.80
N ILE A 320 -0.59 9.40 -17.50
CA ILE A 320 0.46 8.61 -16.89
C ILE A 320 -0.02 7.16 -16.82
N LEU A 321 0.65 6.26 -17.52
CA LEU A 321 0.52 4.83 -17.33
C LEU A 321 1.32 4.43 -16.10
N GLN A 322 0.69 3.73 -15.16
CA GLN A 322 1.31 3.09 -14.02
C GLN A 322 1.10 1.58 -14.13
N LEU A 323 2.17 0.82 -13.98
CA LEU A 323 2.12 -0.64 -13.94
C LEU A 323 2.34 -1.10 -12.49
N SER A 324 1.54 -2.02 -12.00
CA SER A 324 1.66 -2.63 -10.67
C SER A 324 2.88 -3.56 -10.57
N ILE A 325 4.04 -3.02 -10.95
CA ILE A 325 5.34 -3.67 -10.96
C ILE A 325 6.29 -2.82 -10.11
N PRO A 326 7.04 -3.41 -9.17
CA PRO A 326 7.99 -2.67 -8.35
C PRO A 326 8.99 -1.87 -9.21
N TYR A 327 9.15 -0.57 -8.90
CA TYR A 327 10.08 0.29 -9.63
C TYR A 327 11.53 -0.21 -9.53
N SER A 328 12.16 -0.35 -10.68
CA SER A 328 13.59 -0.62 -10.80
C SER A 328 14.15 0.06 -12.05
N LYS A 329 15.39 0.56 -11.96
CA LYS A 329 16.12 1.13 -13.10
C LYS A 329 16.35 0.13 -14.25
N GLY A 330 16.17 -1.17 -14.00
CA GLY A 330 16.29 -2.23 -14.99
C GLY A 330 15.11 -2.30 -15.96
N TYR A 331 13.96 -1.75 -15.61
CA TYR A 331 12.80 -1.72 -16.49
C TYR A 331 12.90 -0.63 -17.55
N LYS A 332 12.46 -0.97 -18.76
CA LYS A 332 12.33 -0.03 -19.89
C LYS A 332 10.94 -0.20 -20.48
N ILE A 333 10.23 0.90 -20.66
CA ILE A 333 8.92 0.95 -21.29
C ILE A 333 9.09 1.47 -22.72
N TYR A 334 8.44 0.79 -23.65
CA TYR A 334 8.33 1.18 -25.05
C TYR A 334 6.87 1.39 -25.40
N VAL A 335 6.56 2.53 -25.98
CA VAL A 335 5.26 2.88 -26.55
C VAL A 335 5.40 2.87 -28.08
N ASP A 336 4.65 2.00 -28.76
CA ASP A 336 4.74 1.79 -30.21
C ASP A 336 6.17 1.53 -30.71
N GLY A 337 6.92 0.74 -29.95
CA GLY A 337 8.31 0.38 -30.25
C GLY A 337 9.34 1.47 -29.90
N LYS A 338 8.92 2.70 -29.52
CA LYS A 338 9.82 3.78 -29.11
C LYS A 338 10.03 3.75 -27.61
N LYS A 339 11.30 3.78 -27.19
CA LYS A 339 11.64 3.85 -25.76
C LYS A 339 11.13 5.15 -25.16
N THR A 340 10.37 5.03 -24.06
CA THR A 340 9.80 6.15 -23.30
C THR A 340 10.53 6.30 -21.96
N GLU A 341 10.59 7.52 -21.46
CA GLU A 341 11.11 7.77 -20.11
C GLU A 341 10.31 6.99 -19.08
N THR A 342 11.00 6.29 -18.19
CA THR A 342 10.41 5.47 -17.13
C THR A 342 10.75 6.08 -15.80
N PHE A 343 9.75 6.32 -14.98
CA PHE A 343 9.88 6.96 -13.68
C PHE A 343 9.15 6.20 -12.57
N ASN A 344 9.40 6.59 -11.32
CA ASN A 344 8.67 6.08 -10.15
C ASN A 344 7.29 6.73 -10.10
N SER A 345 6.24 5.93 -10.18
CA SER A 345 4.83 6.32 -10.11
C SER A 345 4.17 5.61 -8.93
N GLY A 346 3.26 6.28 -8.22
CA GLY A 346 2.58 5.69 -7.07
C GLY A 346 3.55 5.26 -5.96
N ILE A 347 4.68 5.94 -5.84
CA ILE A 347 5.76 5.74 -4.84
C ILE A 347 6.57 4.44 -5.05
N GLY A 348 5.94 3.33 -5.42
CA GLY A 348 6.59 2.02 -5.52
C GLY A 348 6.54 1.36 -6.88
N TYR A 349 5.79 1.90 -7.83
CA TYR A 349 5.52 1.30 -9.13
C TYR A 349 6.27 1.98 -10.27
N ILE A 350 6.32 1.32 -11.43
CA ILE A 350 6.87 1.94 -12.64
C ILE A 350 5.79 2.70 -13.39
N GLY A 351 6.16 3.86 -13.96
CA GLY A 351 5.30 4.67 -14.80
C GLY A 351 5.97 5.21 -16.03
N ALA A 352 5.15 5.61 -17.00
CA ALA A 352 5.55 6.29 -18.21
C ALA A 352 4.44 7.21 -18.71
N LYS A 353 4.80 8.26 -19.47
CA LYS A 353 3.83 9.09 -20.17
C LYS A 353 3.32 8.35 -21.41
N VAL A 354 2.00 8.38 -21.62
CA VAL A 354 1.33 7.87 -22.84
C VAL A 354 0.48 9.00 -23.40
N LEU A 355 0.69 9.32 -24.67
CA LEU A 355 -0.06 10.37 -25.38
C LEU A 355 -1.46 9.87 -25.72
N LYS A 356 -2.37 10.80 -26.05
CA LYS A 356 -3.70 10.47 -26.57
C LYS A 356 -3.62 9.53 -27.77
N GLY A 357 -4.38 8.43 -27.74
CA GLY A 357 -4.42 7.48 -28.88
C GLY A 357 -4.56 6.01 -28.45
N ARG A 358 -4.31 5.14 -29.43
CA ARG A 358 -4.14 3.69 -29.21
C ARG A 358 -2.67 3.36 -29.32
N HIS A 359 -2.18 2.60 -28.36
CA HIS A 359 -0.75 2.29 -28.26
C HIS A 359 -0.53 0.83 -27.92
N THR A 360 0.58 0.29 -28.40
CA THR A 360 1.14 -0.97 -27.95
C THR A 360 2.21 -0.68 -26.91
N ILE A 361 2.06 -1.27 -25.75
CA ILE A 361 3.00 -1.12 -24.64
C ILE A 361 3.87 -2.38 -24.56
N ASN A 362 5.18 -2.19 -24.53
CA ASN A 362 6.14 -3.27 -24.28
C ASN A 362 7.04 -2.86 -23.12
N VAL A 363 7.21 -3.75 -22.16
CA VAL A 363 8.08 -3.55 -21.00
C VAL A 363 9.12 -4.65 -20.99
N THR A 364 10.38 -4.27 -20.87
CA THR A 364 11.49 -5.21 -20.78
C THR A 364 12.25 -4.99 -19.48
N TYR A 365 12.79 -6.06 -18.91
CA TYR A 365 13.63 -5.98 -17.73
C TYR A 365 15.03 -6.51 -18.00
N LYS A 366 16.04 -5.74 -17.58
CA LYS A 366 17.42 -6.17 -17.55
C LYS A 366 18.03 -5.77 -16.22
N SER A 367 18.54 -6.75 -15.48
CA SER A 367 19.11 -6.50 -14.16
C SER A 367 20.22 -5.44 -14.23
N PRO A 368 20.16 -4.37 -13.43
CA PRO A 368 21.21 -3.37 -13.38
C PRO A 368 22.56 -4.00 -13.01
N GLY A 369 23.61 -3.60 -13.72
CA GLY A 369 24.97 -4.08 -13.46
C GLY A 369 25.34 -5.42 -14.09
N ILE A 370 24.39 -6.22 -14.61
CA ILE A 370 24.69 -7.54 -15.17
C ILE A 370 25.70 -7.47 -16.35
N VAL A 371 25.55 -6.47 -17.20
CA VAL A 371 26.49 -6.29 -18.35
C VAL A 371 27.88 -5.93 -17.85
N ALA A 372 27.98 -5.01 -16.90
CA ALA A 372 29.28 -4.62 -16.33
C ALA A 372 29.91 -5.80 -15.58
N GLY A 373 29.14 -6.59 -14.84
CA GLY A 373 29.62 -7.79 -14.16
C GLY A 373 30.15 -8.82 -15.13
N VAL A 374 29.42 -9.11 -16.19
CA VAL A 374 29.89 -10.04 -17.26
C VAL A 374 31.18 -9.54 -17.91
N MET A 375 31.26 -8.26 -18.27
CA MET A 375 32.50 -7.68 -18.84
C MET A 375 33.69 -7.80 -17.88
N LEU A 376 33.51 -7.46 -16.61
CA LEU A 376 34.54 -7.60 -15.58
C LEU A 376 34.99 -9.05 -15.43
N THR A 377 34.06 -10.00 -15.44
CA THR A 377 34.39 -11.43 -15.38
C THR A 377 35.21 -11.87 -16.58
N ILE A 378 34.82 -11.48 -17.80
CA ILE A 378 35.56 -11.79 -19.01
C ILE A 378 36.98 -11.21 -18.93
N ILE A 379 37.11 -9.91 -18.59
CA ILE A 379 38.40 -9.25 -18.46
C ILE A 379 39.29 -9.96 -17.42
N SER A 380 38.76 -10.25 -16.25
CA SER A 380 39.49 -10.92 -15.18
C SER A 380 39.94 -12.32 -15.58
N THR A 381 39.08 -13.05 -16.29
CA THR A 381 39.43 -14.39 -16.80
C THR A 381 40.58 -14.33 -17.86
N LEU A 382 40.54 -13.34 -18.75
CA LEU A 382 41.60 -13.13 -19.74
C LEU A 382 42.92 -12.74 -19.06
N PHE A 383 42.89 -11.86 -18.05
CA PHE A 383 44.08 -11.51 -17.28
C PHE A 383 44.65 -12.73 -16.55
N TRP A 384 43.80 -13.54 -15.93
CA TRP A 384 44.22 -14.75 -15.26
C TRP A 384 44.84 -15.76 -16.22
N ALA A 385 44.20 -16.00 -17.36
CA ALA A 385 44.77 -16.90 -18.39
C ALA A 385 46.12 -16.43 -18.91
N PHE A 386 46.24 -15.13 -19.18
CA PHE A 386 47.53 -14.51 -19.61
C PHE A 386 48.61 -14.69 -18.53
N TYR A 387 48.26 -14.49 -17.25
CA TYR A 387 49.17 -14.65 -16.12
C TYR A 387 49.68 -16.11 -16.01
N VAL A 388 48.77 -17.08 -16.12
CA VAL A 388 49.12 -18.52 -16.08
C VAL A 388 50.06 -18.89 -17.22
N ILE A 389 49.73 -18.51 -18.45
CA ILE A 389 50.59 -18.78 -19.64
C ILE A 389 51.96 -18.14 -19.47
N ARG A 390 52.03 -16.95 -18.91
CA ARG A 390 53.33 -16.28 -18.69
C ARG A 390 54.18 -17.01 -17.65
N ILE A 391 53.61 -17.50 -16.57
CA ILE A 391 54.30 -18.26 -15.52
C ILE A 391 54.81 -19.59 -16.08
N GLU A 392 53.99 -20.31 -16.86
CA GLU A 392 54.43 -21.57 -17.49
C GLU A 392 55.63 -21.35 -18.42
N ARG A 393 55.60 -20.32 -19.26
CA ARG A 393 56.75 -19.97 -20.14
C ARG A 393 58.03 -19.61 -19.36
N VAL A 394 57.90 -18.99 -18.19
CA VAL A 394 59.08 -18.65 -17.34
C VAL A 394 59.61 -19.88 -16.60
N ARG A 395 58.80 -20.91 -16.35
CA ARG A 395 59.23 -22.17 -15.75
C ARG A 395 59.93 -23.14 -16.72
N GLU A 396 59.66 -22.99 -18.03
CA GLU A 396 60.27 -23.78 -19.11
C GLU A 396 61.61 -23.22 -19.60
N GLN A 397 62.00 -22.04 -19.16
CA GLN A 397 63.31 -21.40 -19.37
C GLN A 397 64.19 -21.62 -18.13
#